data_972266eda34b123d5f3ba4cf75c40d92
#
_entry.id   972266eda34b123d5f3ba4cf75c40d92
#
_cell.length_a   1.000
_cell.length_b   1.000
_cell.length_c   1.000
_cell.angle_alpha   90.00
_cell.angle_beta   90.00
_cell.angle_gamma   90.00
#
_symmetry.space_group_name_H-M   'P 1'
#
loop_
_entity.id
_entity.type
_entity.pdbx_description
1 polymer ?
#
loop_
_entity_poly.entity_id
_entity_poly.type
_entity_poly.pdbx_seq_one_letter_code
_entity_poly.pdbx_strand_id
1 'polypeptide(L)'
;DLLLVQAYQSYIDELKGLHNTRFGRGPIGGTYYAGTSSISANVPFGAATMATPDGRHARTPLAEGASPASGSDRLGPTAVFNSLGKLPTPAILGGVLLNQKLSPASLENERDKTKLMSLLRTFFEVHKGWHVQYNIVSRETLLAAKAHPDQYRDLVVRVAGYSAFFTALSPDAQDDIIARTEHSL
;
A
#
# COMPACT_ATOMS: atom_id res chain seq x y z
N ASP A 1 0.91 14.74 7.83
CA ASP A 1 1.38 13.59 8.62
C ASP A 1 0.93 13.65 10.09
N LEU A 2 1.15 14.77 10.83
CA LEU A 2 0.87 14.83 12.27
C LEU A 2 -0.58 14.52 12.64
N LEU A 3 -1.56 15.05 11.91
CA LEU A 3 -2.99 14.77 12.15
C LEU A 3 -3.31 13.28 11.92
N LEU A 4 -2.74 12.67 10.88
CA LEU A 4 -2.90 11.25 10.61
C LEU A 4 -2.31 10.40 11.75
N VAL A 5 -1.09 10.75 12.21
CA VAL A 5 -0.43 10.06 13.33
C VAL A 5 -1.27 10.17 14.59
N GLN A 6 -1.80 11.34 14.93
CA GLN A 6 -2.66 11.55 16.10
C GLN A 6 -3.96 10.74 16.01
N ALA A 7 -4.64 10.78 14.87
CA ALA A 7 -5.87 10.01 14.65
C ALA A 7 -5.62 8.51 14.79
N TYR A 8 -4.52 8.02 14.20
CA TYR A 8 -4.18 6.61 14.27
C TYR A 8 -3.76 6.18 15.68
N GLN A 9 -3.04 7.03 16.40
CA GLN A 9 -2.67 6.77 17.80
C GLN A 9 -3.93 6.70 18.70
N SER A 10 -4.88 7.61 18.52
CA SER A 10 -6.15 7.57 19.25
C SER A 10 -6.91 6.28 18.99
N TYR A 11 -6.97 5.82 17.74
CA TYR A 11 -7.58 4.56 17.38
C TYR A 11 -6.89 3.35 18.06
N ILE A 12 -5.55 3.33 18.08
CA ILE A 12 -4.79 2.28 18.76
C ILE A 12 -5.05 2.28 20.26
N ASP A 13 -5.11 3.46 20.87
CA ASP A 13 -5.32 3.60 22.33
C ASP A 13 -6.72 3.11 22.74
N GLU A 14 -7.73 3.36 21.92
CA GLU A 14 -9.07 2.79 22.13
C GLU A 14 -9.09 1.26 22.01
N LEU A 15 -8.32 0.69 21.07
CA LEU A 15 -8.26 -0.77 20.92
C LEU A 15 -7.56 -1.49 22.06
N LYS A 16 -6.58 -0.87 22.72
CA LYS A 16 -5.79 -1.49 23.82
C LYS A 16 -6.63 -1.99 24.99
N GLY A 17 -7.76 -1.35 25.27
CA GLY A 17 -8.69 -1.75 26.32
C GLY A 17 -9.68 -2.84 25.93
N LEU A 18 -9.73 -3.20 24.65
CA LEU A 18 -10.72 -4.15 24.16
C LEU A 18 -10.20 -5.58 24.19
N HIS A 19 -10.96 -6.46 24.82
CA HIS A 19 -10.66 -7.89 24.89
C HIS A 19 -11.81 -8.73 24.32
N ASN A 20 -11.46 -9.87 23.74
CA ASN A 20 -12.43 -10.82 23.27
C ASN A 20 -13.15 -11.48 24.45
N THR A 21 -14.44 -11.22 24.60
CA THR A 21 -15.30 -11.79 25.64
C THR A 21 -16.21 -12.91 25.13
N ARG A 22 -16.16 -13.23 23.83
CA ARG A 22 -17.09 -14.18 23.19
C ARG A 22 -16.38 -15.45 22.77
N PHE A 23 -16.94 -16.57 23.21
CA PHE A 23 -16.52 -17.90 22.75
C PHE A 23 -16.69 -18.02 21.21
N GLY A 24 -15.75 -18.70 20.55
CA GLY A 24 -15.80 -18.92 19.09
C GLY A 24 -15.23 -17.78 18.22
N ARG A 25 -14.75 -16.69 18.84
CA ARG A 25 -14.09 -15.57 18.15
C ARG A 25 -12.60 -15.44 18.44
N GLY A 26 -11.93 -16.56 18.71
CA GLY A 26 -10.56 -16.62 19.18
C GLY A 26 -10.46 -16.80 20.70
N PRO A 27 -9.26 -16.72 21.28
CA PRO A 27 -9.08 -16.92 22.72
C PRO A 27 -9.84 -15.87 23.52
N ILE A 28 -10.57 -16.31 24.56
CA ILE A 28 -11.17 -15.40 25.53
C ILE A 28 -10.06 -14.62 26.22
N GLY A 29 -10.22 -13.31 26.35
CA GLY A 29 -9.17 -12.43 26.89
C GLY A 29 -8.13 -11.98 25.86
N GLY A 30 -8.16 -12.48 24.63
CA GLY A 30 -7.31 -11.98 23.54
C GLY A 30 -7.64 -10.52 23.22
N THR A 31 -6.59 -9.73 22.93
CA THR A 31 -6.71 -8.30 22.62
C THR A 31 -7.06 -8.05 21.15
N TYR A 32 -7.78 -6.95 20.91
CA TYR A 32 -7.93 -6.40 19.56
C TYR A 32 -6.76 -5.49 19.23
N TYR A 33 -6.32 -5.50 17.97
CA TYR A 33 -5.22 -4.66 17.50
C TYR A 33 -5.50 -4.10 16.11
N ALA A 34 -4.85 -2.96 15.83
CA ALA A 34 -4.96 -2.28 14.55
C ALA A 34 -4.16 -2.99 13.46
N GLY A 35 -4.59 -2.82 12.21
CA GLY A 35 -3.88 -3.23 11.00
C GLY A 35 -4.28 -2.33 9.84
N THR A 36 -3.45 -2.30 8.79
CA THR A 36 -3.75 -1.58 7.56
C THR A 36 -3.65 -2.56 6.38
N SER A 37 -4.75 -3.16 5.98
CA SER A 37 -4.80 -4.03 4.81
C SER A 37 -6.19 -3.96 4.19
N SER A 38 -6.27 -3.55 2.95
CA SER A 38 -7.53 -3.42 2.22
C SER A 38 -7.86 -4.63 1.35
N ILE A 39 -6.88 -5.45 0.99
CA ILE A 39 -7.06 -6.65 0.13
C ILE A 39 -7.92 -6.33 -1.11
N SER A 40 -7.56 -5.29 -1.88
CA SER A 40 -8.31 -4.75 -3.03
C SER A 40 -9.67 -4.12 -2.72
N ALA A 41 -10.11 -4.08 -1.46
CA ALA A 41 -11.36 -3.43 -1.08
C ALA A 41 -11.30 -1.89 -1.20
N ASN A 42 -10.11 -1.31 -1.34
CA ASN A 42 -9.91 0.11 -1.62
C ASN A 42 -10.67 0.58 -2.88
N VAL A 43 -10.77 -0.25 -3.91
CA VAL A 43 -11.51 0.06 -5.14
C VAL A 43 -13.02 0.13 -4.90
N PRO A 44 -13.72 -0.96 -4.47
CA PRO A 44 -15.17 -0.90 -4.23
C PRO A 44 -15.57 0.05 -3.09
N PHE A 45 -14.76 0.18 -2.05
CA PHE A 45 -15.03 1.16 -0.98
C PHE A 45 -14.88 2.59 -1.49
N GLY A 46 -13.89 2.85 -2.35
CA GLY A 46 -13.75 4.13 -3.01
C GLY A 46 -14.95 4.46 -3.89
N ALA A 47 -15.48 3.50 -4.63
CA ALA A 47 -16.68 3.66 -5.46
C ALA A 47 -17.93 4.04 -4.65
N ALA A 48 -18.01 3.59 -3.38
CA ALA A 48 -19.08 3.92 -2.45
C ALA A 48 -18.82 5.22 -1.64
N THR A 49 -17.62 5.80 -1.72
CA THR A 49 -17.23 6.95 -0.91
C THR A 49 -17.32 8.25 -1.73
N MET A 50 -17.94 9.27 -1.15
CA MET A 50 -17.99 10.63 -1.72
C MET A 50 -16.63 11.33 -1.63
N ALA A 51 -16.51 12.53 -2.19
CA ALA A 51 -15.28 13.32 -2.12
C ALA A 51 -14.84 13.56 -0.67
N THR A 52 -13.51 13.61 -0.45
CA THR A 52 -12.93 13.80 0.88
C THR A 52 -12.14 15.12 0.95
N PRO A 53 -12.01 15.74 2.15
CA PRO A 53 -11.36 17.05 2.30
C PRO A 53 -9.89 17.12 1.89
N ASP A 54 -9.20 15.99 1.77
CA ASP A 54 -7.82 15.87 1.29
C ASP A 54 -7.67 16.03 -0.24
N GLY A 55 -8.78 16.27 -0.95
CA GLY A 55 -8.82 16.45 -2.40
C GLY A 55 -9.13 15.19 -3.21
N ARG A 56 -9.40 14.05 -2.57
CA ARG A 56 -9.84 12.86 -3.29
C ARG A 56 -11.23 13.08 -3.91
N HIS A 57 -11.37 12.79 -5.19
CA HIS A 57 -12.66 12.87 -5.89
C HIS A 57 -13.63 11.77 -5.44
N ALA A 58 -14.93 12.06 -5.52
CA ALA A 58 -15.98 11.08 -5.27
C ALA A 58 -15.80 9.85 -6.19
N ARG A 59 -16.05 8.66 -5.62
CA ARG A 59 -16.03 7.38 -6.34
C ARG A 59 -14.67 6.93 -6.90
N THR A 60 -13.58 7.63 -6.59
CA THR A 60 -12.23 7.15 -6.90
C THR A 60 -11.75 6.18 -5.81
N PRO A 61 -10.84 5.24 -6.14
CA PRO A 61 -10.32 4.31 -5.14
C PRO A 61 -9.78 5.02 -3.89
N LEU A 62 -9.95 4.39 -2.73
CA LEU A 62 -9.25 4.79 -1.51
C LEU A 62 -7.77 4.37 -1.61
N ALA A 63 -6.94 4.92 -0.71
CA ALA A 63 -5.57 4.43 -0.58
C ALA A 63 -5.58 2.94 -0.17
N GLU A 64 -4.63 2.18 -0.69
CA GLU A 64 -4.49 0.77 -0.43
C GLU A 64 -3.55 0.56 0.77
N GLY A 65 -4.05 -0.01 1.85
CA GLY A 65 -3.27 -0.21 3.07
C GLY A 65 -2.74 1.11 3.64
N ALA A 66 -1.43 1.18 3.87
CA ALA A 66 -0.72 2.40 4.24
C ALA A 66 -0.04 3.08 3.04
N SER A 67 -0.38 2.64 1.83
CA SER A 67 0.15 3.25 0.61
C SER A 67 -0.39 4.67 0.43
N PRO A 68 0.38 5.59 -0.16
CA PRO A 68 -0.12 6.91 -0.52
C PRO A 68 -1.33 6.83 -1.47
N ALA A 69 -2.25 7.76 -1.35
CA ALA A 69 -3.26 7.95 -2.39
C ALA A 69 -2.59 8.23 -3.74
N SER A 70 -3.15 7.67 -4.82
CA SER A 70 -2.56 7.79 -6.16
C SER A 70 -2.23 9.23 -6.52
N GLY A 71 -0.97 9.48 -6.89
CA GLY A 71 -0.46 10.80 -7.27
C GLY A 71 -0.11 11.74 -6.11
N SER A 72 -0.20 11.30 -4.84
CA SER A 72 0.21 12.11 -3.68
C SER A 72 1.69 11.94 -3.30
N ASP A 73 2.33 10.88 -3.74
CA ASP A 73 3.72 10.48 -3.43
C ASP A 73 4.77 11.07 -4.40
N ARG A 74 4.64 12.37 -4.67
CA ARG A 74 5.44 13.08 -5.68
C ARG A 74 6.89 13.32 -5.29
N LEU A 75 7.23 13.19 -4.01
CA LEU A 75 8.57 13.43 -3.49
C LEU A 75 9.44 12.15 -3.45
N GLY A 76 8.96 11.07 -4.06
CA GLY A 76 9.70 9.83 -4.21
C GLY A 76 9.58 8.87 -3.02
N PRO A 77 10.16 7.66 -3.14
CA PRO A 77 9.98 6.58 -2.18
C PRO A 77 10.55 6.88 -0.79
N THR A 78 11.63 7.66 -0.70
CA THR A 78 12.20 8.07 0.58
C THR A 78 11.23 8.93 1.39
N ALA A 79 10.51 9.85 0.74
CA ALA A 79 9.51 10.68 1.42
C ALA A 79 8.35 9.84 1.93
N VAL A 80 7.93 8.83 1.18
CA VAL A 80 6.89 7.87 1.61
C VAL A 80 7.34 7.13 2.87
N PHE A 81 8.56 6.60 2.89
CA PHE A 81 9.08 5.88 4.07
C PHE A 81 9.23 6.78 5.28
N ASN A 82 9.68 8.03 5.09
CA ASN A 82 9.77 9.02 6.17
C ASN A 82 8.39 9.38 6.73
N SER A 83 7.36 9.45 5.91
CA SER A 83 5.99 9.67 6.36
C SER A 83 5.45 8.49 7.16
N LEU A 84 5.62 7.26 6.65
CA LEU A 84 5.19 6.04 7.34
C LEU A 84 5.97 5.80 8.64
N GLY A 85 7.25 6.17 8.68
CA GLY A 85 8.09 6.07 9.88
C GLY A 85 7.61 6.92 11.06
N LYS A 86 6.66 7.82 10.85
CA LYS A 86 6.00 8.60 11.92
C LYS A 86 4.83 7.87 12.56
N LEU A 87 4.31 6.82 11.91
CA LEU A 87 3.25 5.98 12.49
C LEU A 87 3.82 5.15 13.65
N PRO A 88 3.02 4.86 14.69
CA PRO A 88 3.42 3.99 15.78
C PRO A 88 3.42 2.52 15.35
N THR A 89 4.20 2.18 14.32
CA THR A 89 4.20 0.86 13.68
C THR A 89 4.38 -0.32 14.65
N PRO A 90 5.19 -0.22 15.72
CA PRO A 90 5.29 -1.32 16.70
C PRO A 90 3.99 -1.63 17.43
N ALA A 91 3.04 -0.69 17.48
CA ALA A 91 1.73 -0.89 18.10
C ALA A 91 0.65 -1.38 17.12
N ILE A 92 0.96 -1.43 15.82
CA ILE A 92 0.04 -1.86 14.76
C ILE A 92 0.26 -3.36 14.49
N LEU A 93 -0.15 -4.19 15.42
CA LEU A 93 0.15 -5.64 15.41
C LEU A 93 -0.51 -6.40 14.25
N GLY A 94 -1.54 -5.84 13.61
CA GLY A 94 -2.17 -6.40 12.42
C GLY A 94 -1.37 -6.19 11.12
N GLY A 95 -0.25 -5.47 11.22
CA GLY A 95 0.64 -5.18 10.08
C GLY A 95 0.30 -3.91 9.32
N VAL A 96 1.30 -3.37 8.66
CA VAL A 96 1.22 -2.15 7.83
C VAL A 96 1.65 -2.50 6.42
N LEU A 97 0.70 -2.56 5.49
CA LEU A 97 0.92 -2.88 4.09
C LEU A 97 1.28 -1.63 3.30
N LEU A 98 2.43 -1.64 2.66
CA LEU A 98 2.86 -0.62 1.70
C LEU A 98 3.09 -1.24 0.33
N ASN A 99 2.43 -0.71 -0.68
CA ASN A 99 2.72 -0.99 -2.08
C ASN A 99 3.49 0.16 -2.72
N GLN A 100 4.52 -0.16 -3.48
CA GLN A 100 5.24 0.79 -4.32
C GLN A 100 5.41 0.23 -5.73
N LYS A 101 5.49 1.10 -6.71
CA LYS A 101 5.83 0.75 -8.09
C LYS A 101 7.16 1.41 -8.45
N LEU A 102 8.10 0.61 -8.93
CA LEU A 102 9.39 1.08 -9.41
C LEU A 102 9.49 0.90 -10.92
N SER A 103 10.12 1.87 -11.57
CA SER A 103 10.54 1.71 -12.95
C SER A 103 11.52 0.54 -13.07
N PRO A 104 11.38 -0.35 -14.07
CA PRO A 104 12.35 -1.41 -14.33
C PRO A 104 13.78 -0.89 -14.46
N ALA A 105 13.99 0.29 -15.06
CA ALA A 105 15.29 0.94 -15.18
C ALA A 105 15.99 1.18 -13.82
N SER A 106 15.23 1.30 -12.73
CA SER A 106 15.79 1.45 -11.37
C SER A 106 16.55 0.23 -10.87
N LEU A 107 16.48 -0.92 -11.56
CA LEU A 107 17.21 -2.14 -11.19
C LEU A 107 18.27 -2.56 -12.22
N GLU A 108 18.51 -1.76 -13.24
CA GLU A 108 19.47 -2.10 -14.30
C GLU A 108 20.93 -1.91 -13.88
N ASN A 109 21.20 -1.01 -12.93
CA ASN A 109 22.56 -0.69 -12.52
C ASN A 109 22.79 -0.92 -11.02
N GLU A 110 24.03 -1.20 -10.64
CA GLU A 110 24.42 -1.51 -9.27
C GLU A 110 24.27 -0.32 -8.31
N ARG A 111 24.38 0.91 -8.81
CA ARG A 111 24.20 2.10 -7.99
C ARG A 111 22.76 2.21 -7.48
N ASP A 112 21.79 1.99 -8.34
CA ASP A 112 20.37 2.09 -7.97
C ASP A 112 19.92 0.90 -7.12
N LYS A 113 20.44 -0.30 -7.39
CA LYS A 113 20.28 -1.44 -6.47
C LYS A 113 20.81 -1.14 -5.06
N THR A 114 21.96 -0.48 -4.96
CA THR A 114 22.53 -0.06 -3.67
C THR A 114 21.65 0.97 -2.97
N LYS A 115 21.07 1.91 -3.72
CA LYS A 115 20.09 2.87 -3.17
C LYS A 115 18.84 2.16 -2.64
N LEU A 116 18.28 1.21 -3.40
CA LEU A 116 17.14 0.42 -2.96
C LEU A 116 17.44 -0.35 -1.68
N MET A 117 18.60 -1.01 -1.60
CA MET A 117 19.04 -1.71 -0.40
C MET A 117 19.15 -0.78 0.82
N SER A 118 19.71 0.41 0.64
CA SER A 118 19.85 1.41 1.71
C SER A 118 18.48 1.93 2.15
N LEU A 119 17.58 2.17 1.19
CA LEU A 119 16.20 2.59 1.44
C LEU A 119 15.44 1.53 2.26
N LEU A 120 15.53 0.26 1.87
CA LEU A 120 14.90 -0.85 2.58
C LEU A 120 15.45 -1.02 4.01
N ARG A 121 16.77 -0.95 4.18
CA ARG A 121 17.39 -1.01 5.51
C ARG A 121 16.88 0.12 6.40
N THR A 122 16.85 1.35 5.91
CA THR A 122 16.32 2.49 6.66
C THR A 122 14.86 2.26 7.04
N PHE A 123 14.04 1.77 6.12
CA PHE A 123 12.63 1.50 6.40
C PHE A 123 12.44 0.47 7.52
N PHE A 124 13.16 -0.64 7.48
CA PHE A 124 12.99 -1.69 8.49
C PHE A 124 13.77 -1.42 9.79
N GLU A 125 15.01 -0.95 9.70
CA GLU A 125 15.88 -0.80 10.86
C GLU A 125 15.62 0.49 11.64
N VAL A 126 15.35 1.61 10.95
CA VAL A 126 15.14 2.93 11.56
C VAL A 126 13.67 3.21 11.77
N HIS A 127 12.86 3.12 10.71
CA HIS A 127 11.43 3.44 10.76
C HIS A 127 10.55 2.32 11.34
N LYS A 128 11.12 1.14 11.58
CA LYS A 128 10.39 -0.03 12.09
C LYS A 128 9.20 -0.41 11.21
N GLY A 129 9.36 -0.26 9.89
CA GLY A 129 8.33 -0.65 8.92
C GLY A 129 8.00 -2.13 8.99
N TRP A 130 6.75 -2.48 8.69
CA TRP A 130 6.29 -3.87 8.71
C TRP A 130 6.67 -4.62 7.44
N HIS A 131 6.13 -4.22 6.30
CA HIS A 131 6.54 -4.76 5.03
C HIS A 131 6.27 -3.79 3.89
N VAL A 132 6.98 -3.98 2.80
CA VAL A 132 6.80 -3.27 1.55
C VAL A 132 6.77 -4.29 0.42
N GLN A 133 5.89 -4.09 -0.55
CA GLN A 133 5.83 -4.88 -1.78
C GLN A 133 6.04 -3.96 -2.98
N TYR A 134 6.69 -4.52 -4.01
CA TYR A 134 7.01 -3.78 -5.21
C TYR A 134 6.35 -4.38 -6.44
N ASN A 135 5.82 -3.51 -7.30
CA ASN A 135 5.62 -3.77 -8.71
C ASN A 135 6.79 -3.16 -9.47
N ILE A 136 7.55 -4.00 -10.17
CA ILE A 136 8.65 -3.56 -11.03
C ILE A 136 8.17 -3.71 -12.47
N VAL A 137 7.36 -2.74 -12.88
CA VAL A 137 6.69 -2.73 -14.18
C VAL A 137 6.41 -1.29 -14.59
N SER A 138 6.64 -0.96 -15.88
CA SER A 138 6.36 0.38 -16.37
C SER A 138 4.86 0.60 -16.61
N ARG A 139 4.46 1.87 -16.54
CA ARG A 139 3.10 2.27 -16.87
C ARG A 139 2.73 1.91 -18.32
N GLU A 140 3.67 2.04 -19.23
CA GLU A 140 3.51 1.71 -20.66
C GLU A 140 3.20 0.23 -20.84
N THR A 141 3.92 -0.65 -20.14
CA THR A 141 3.67 -2.10 -20.15
C THR A 141 2.27 -2.43 -19.65
N LEU A 142 1.83 -1.81 -18.55
CA LEU A 142 0.49 -2.03 -18.00
C LEU A 142 -0.61 -1.54 -18.96
N LEU A 143 -0.43 -0.39 -19.60
CA LEU A 143 -1.36 0.13 -20.60
C LEU A 143 -1.43 -0.78 -21.83
N ALA A 144 -0.27 -1.25 -22.31
CA ALA A 144 -0.20 -2.20 -23.42
C ALA A 144 -0.89 -3.53 -23.06
N ALA A 145 -0.68 -4.02 -21.86
CA ALA A 145 -1.32 -5.25 -21.38
C ALA A 145 -2.85 -5.10 -21.25
N LYS A 146 -3.33 -3.92 -20.87
CA LYS A 146 -4.77 -3.63 -20.84
C LYS A 146 -5.37 -3.57 -22.24
N ALA A 147 -4.64 -3.00 -23.22
CA ALA A 147 -5.08 -2.89 -24.60
C ALA A 147 -5.01 -4.22 -25.36
N HIS A 148 -4.01 -5.05 -25.08
CA HIS A 148 -3.73 -6.30 -25.79
C HIS A 148 -3.55 -7.48 -24.83
N PRO A 149 -4.58 -7.88 -24.07
CA PRO A 149 -4.46 -8.86 -22.98
C PRO A 149 -3.90 -10.20 -23.42
N ASP A 150 -4.17 -10.63 -24.64
CA ASP A 150 -3.67 -11.89 -25.16
C ASP A 150 -2.14 -11.97 -25.29
N GLN A 151 -1.48 -10.83 -25.46
CA GLN A 151 -0.02 -10.76 -25.57
C GLN A 151 0.68 -10.70 -24.19
N TYR A 152 -0.07 -10.46 -23.10
CA TYR A 152 0.45 -10.25 -21.76
C TYR A 152 -0.19 -11.22 -20.74
N ARG A 153 -0.57 -12.41 -21.16
CA ARG A 153 -1.26 -13.39 -20.28
C ARG A 153 -0.44 -13.77 -19.05
N ASP A 154 0.89 -13.72 -19.16
CA ASP A 154 1.83 -14.10 -18.10
C ASP A 154 2.27 -12.91 -17.22
N LEU A 155 1.77 -11.69 -17.49
CA LEU A 155 2.12 -10.52 -16.71
C LEU A 155 1.52 -10.61 -15.31
N VAL A 156 2.38 -10.87 -14.33
CA VAL A 156 2.01 -10.93 -12.91
C VAL A 156 2.26 -9.58 -12.25
N VAL A 157 1.29 -9.12 -11.47
CA VAL A 157 1.39 -7.90 -10.67
C VAL A 157 1.09 -8.18 -9.21
N ARG A 158 1.66 -7.38 -8.33
CA ARG A 158 1.33 -7.35 -6.92
C ARG A 158 0.13 -6.44 -6.70
N VAL A 159 -0.98 -7.00 -6.24
CA VAL A 159 -2.22 -6.24 -6.04
C VAL A 159 -2.22 -5.61 -4.65
N ALA A 160 -2.52 -6.39 -3.62
CA ALA A 160 -2.57 -5.96 -2.21
C ALA A 160 -2.44 -7.19 -1.30
N GLY A 161 -1.22 -7.53 -0.90
CA GLY A 161 -0.95 -8.74 -0.11
C GLY A 161 -0.92 -10.04 -0.93
N TYR A 162 -1.28 -10.03 -2.20
CA TYR A 162 -1.24 -11.17 -3.12
C TYR A 162 -0.83 -10.73 -4.53
N SER A 163 -0.45 -11.70 -5.36
CA SER A 163 -0.14 -11.50 -6.78
C SER A 163 -1.22 -12.12 -7.65
N ALA A 164 -1.47 -11.51 -8.80
CA ALA A 164 -2.41 -12.01 -9.80
C ALA A 164 -1.90 -11.72 -11.21
N PHE A 165 -2.42 -12.44 -12.19
CA PHE A 165 -2.23 -12.06 -13.59
C PHE A 165 -2.98 -10.75 -13.85
N PHE A 166 -2.27 -9.76 -14.36
CA PHE A 166 -2.83 -8.43 -14.59
C PHE A 166 -4.07 -8.46 -15.48
N THR A 167 -4.02 -9.27 -16.55
CA THR A 167 -5.10 -9.42 -17.52
C THR A 167 -6.36 -10.11 -16.97
N ALA A 168 -6.25 -10.82 -15.82
CA ALA A 168 -7.37 -11.48 -15.15
C ALA A 168 -8.06 -10.58 -14.11
N LEU A 169 -7.49 -9.42 -13.81
CA LEU A 169 -8.09 -8.45 -12.88
C LEU A 169 -9.27 -7.71 -13.53
N SER A 170 -10.19 -7.24 -12.69
CA SER A 170 -11.25 -6.35 -13.15
C SER A 170 -10.68 -5.04 -13.73
N PRO A 171 -11.36 -4.40 -14.70
CA PRO A 171 -10.89 -3.14 -15.28
C PRO A 171 -10.56 -2.06 -14.24
N ASP A 172 -11.37 -1.93 -13.20
CA ASP A 172 -11.17 -0.95 -12.13
C ASP A 172 -9.91 -1.25 -11.30
N ALA A 173 -9.62 -2.54 -11.04
CA ALA A 173 -8.39 -2.94 -10.35
C ALA A 173 -7.15 -2.75 -11.23
N GLN A 174 -7.26 -2.98 -12.54
CA GLN A 174 -6.19 -2.66 -13.49
C GLN A 174 -5.89 -1.16 -13.48
N ASP A 175 -6.93 -0.33 -13.52
CA ASP A 175 -6.81 1.13 -13.51
C ASP A 175 -6.18 1.64 -12.21
N ASP A 176 -6.55 1.06 -11.06
CA ASP A 176 -5.90 1.38 -9.77
C ASP A 176 -4.39 1.10 -9.82
N ILE A 177 -3.98 -0.06 -10.34
CA ILE A 177 -2.55 -0.43 -10.43
C ILE A 177 -1.80 0.48 -11.42
N ILE A 178 -2.42 0.80 -12.56
CA ILE A 178 -1.86 1.73 -13.55
C ILE A 178 -1.67 3.12 -12.94
N ALA A 179 -2.63 3.58 -12.12
CA ALA A 179 -2.64 4.91 -11.52
C ALA A 179 -1.60 5.07 -10.40
N ARG A 180 -1.08 3.99 -9.81
CA ARG A 180 -0.02 4.06 -8.79
C ARG A 180 1.22 4.75 -9.33
N THR A 181 1.81 5.65 -8.53
CA THR A 181 3.01 6.39 -8.93
C THR A 181 4.18 5.46 -9.23
N GLU A 182 4.79 5.63 -10.38
CA GLU A 182 6.03 4.93 -10.77
C GLU A 182 7.23 5.75 -10.30
N HIS A 183 7.99 5.18 -9.37
CA HIS A 183 9.18 5.82 -8.82
C HIS A 183 10.44 5.40 -9.56
N SER A 184 11.41 6.32 -9.61
CA SER A 184 12.80 6.05 -9.99
C SER A 184 13.71 6.19 -8.76
N LEU A 185 14.88 5.52 -8.77
CA LEU A 185 15.87 5.53 -7.70
C LEU A 185 17.10 6.38 -8.04
#